data_d507b4dde964191c0088016c248b8200
#
_entry.id   d507b4dde964191c0088016c248b8200
#
_cell.length_a   1.000
_cell.length_b   1.000
_cell.length_c   1.000
_cell.angle_alpha   90.00
_cell.angle_beta   90.00
_cell.angle_gamma   90.00
#
_symmetry.space_group_name_H-M   'P 1'
#
loop_
_entity.id
_entity.type
_entity.pdbx_description
1 polymer ?
#
loop_
_entity_poly.entity_id
_entity_poly.type
_entity_poly.pdbx_seq_one_letter_code
_entity_poly.pdbx_strand_id
1 'polypeptide(L)'
;MASRRSTLKSLGLGLVSAFAVMAASQAAFAANPVLKIGFVGVTSGPAAAWGTSNVRSMQTLQDMWNAAGGVKIGDKTYDINVITFDDQKDPKLAIQGMEKMAQEGIHYVVGPNVDDGAAAVRPVAEKNNIIYFPYAFPKSLYQKPASNAVLGMIANYQSGPAIYKYLKDNKGVKSVAFVAANESDPLSQRDGGVEAAKALGLNVVASQDTYANDTTDFTPVLTPIVALKPDLLVLSGVAPANAPLLIRAARELGYTGLISTETAQDAGVLKEGAGELANGFISVGGASTPEIASDQMKAFVAAYTKKFGEYNDESNTKVYALQYIIDTLQADPKAIDDVAEFKKTMDGFSAANPFLKDPNAKLTYVGSTSFGQKRQLAVPMVVNEYQDGAFKTLFVGTVD
;
A
#
# COMPACT_ATOMS: atom_id res chain seq x y z
N MET A 1 0.86 59.32 84.41
CA MET A 1 1.51 60.64 84.23
C MET A 1 1.70 60.86 82.75
N ALA A 2 0.94 61.76 82.23
CA ALA A 2 1.23 62.95 81.38
C ALA A 2 1.85 62.58 80.04
N SER A 3 1.03 62.77 78.99
CA SER A 3 0.95 63.99 78.16
C SER A 3 2.04 64.04 77.09
N ARG A 4 1.78 64.17 75.83
CA ARG A 4 1.16 65.29 75.05
C ARG A 4 1.01 64.98 73.61
N ARG A 5 -0.01 65.53 73.05
CA ARG A 5 -0.35 65.67 71.62
C ARG A 5 0.74 66.42 70.84
N SER A 6 0.87 66.09 69.54
CA SER A 6 0.91 67.15 68.54
C SER A 6 0.60 66.61 67.16
N THR A 7 -0.39 67.21 66.58
CA THR A 7 -0.87 67.19 65.22
C THR A 7 0.16 67.82 64.25
N LEU A 8 0.40 67.27 63.09
CA LEU A 8 0.70 68.11 61.92
C LEU A 8 0.09 67.46 60.63
N LYS A 9 -0.66 68.35 59.99
CA LYS A 9 -1.21 68.11 58.65
C LYS A 9 -0.14 68.31 57.57
N SER A 10 -0.20 67.58 56.49
CA SER A 10 0.06 68.06 55.10
C SER A 10 -0.12 66.97 54.08
N LEU A 11 -1.08 67.26 53.28
CA LEU A 11 -1.07 67.27 51.78
C LEU A 11 -0.29 66.16 51.11
N GLY A 12 -1.01 65.23 50.46
CA GLY A 12 -1.35 65.26 49.03
C GLY A 12 -0.27 64.83 48.14
N LEU A 13 -0.46 63.73 47.46
CA LEU A 13 -0.39 63.61 45.97
C LEU A 13 -0.74 62.16 45.63
N GLY A 14 -1.80 62.03 44.94
CA GLY A 14 -2.21 60.71 44.41
C GLY A 14 -1.24 60.26 43.33
N LEU A 15 -0.77 59.03 43.42
CA LEU A 15 -0.23 58.27 42.32
C LEU A 15 -1.24 57.16 42.06
N VAL A 16 -2.08 57.38 41.07
CA VAL A 16 -2.92 56.35 40.44
C VAL A 16 -1.96 55.49 39.59
N SER A 17 -1.53 54.38 40.11
CA SER A 17 -0.83 53.35 39.34
C SER A 17 -1.88 52.57 38.53
N ALA A 18 -2.01 52.94 37.26
CA ALA A 18 -2.77 52.19 36.28
C ALA A 18 -2.01 50.87 36.04
N PHE A 19 -2.46 49.78 36.68
CA PHE A 19 -2.14 48.44 36.24
C PHE A 19 -2.85 48.20 34.90
N ALA A 20 -2.12 48.41 33.78
CA ALA A 20 -2.52 47.89 32.48
C ALA A 20 -2.39 46.38 32.53
N VAL A 21 -3.50 45.68 32.78
CA VAL A 21 -3.62 44.25 32.53
C VAL A 21 -3.53 44.06 31.03
N MET A 22 -2.33 43.76 30.51
CA MET A 22 -2.18 43.17 29.19
C MET A 22 -2.82 41.76 29.26
N ALA A 23 -4.07 41.67 28.91
CA ALA A 23 -4.71 40.45 28.51
C ALA A 23 -4.04 40.04 27.20
N ALA A 24 -2.95 39.25 27.29
CA ALA A 24 -2.47 38.48 26.16
C ALA A 24 -3.61 37.54 25.80
N SER A 25 -4.37 37.91 24.78
CA SER A 25 -5.27 36.97 24.10
C SER A 25 -4.40 35.85 23.55
N GLN A 26 -4.26 34.79 24.31
CA GLN A 26 -3.89 33.48 23.75
C GLN A 26 -5.03 33.17 22.79
N ALA A 27 -4.79 33.41 21.51
CA ALA A 27 -5.60 32.81 20.46
C ALA A 27 -5.46 31.30 20.70
N ALA A 28 -6.47 30.72 21.32
CA ALA A 28 -6.59 29.28 21.36
C ALA A 28 -6.64 28.85 19.87
N PHE A 29 -5.54 28.34 19.37
CA PHE A 29 -5.57 27.67 18.06
C PHE A 29 -6.60 26.58 18.20
N ALA A 30 -7.74 26.76 17.55
CA ALA A 30 -8.74 25.70 17.47
C ALA A 30 -8.04 24.48 16.87
N ALA A 31 -8.17 23.33 17.55
CA ALA A 31 -7.63 22.08 17.02
C ALA A 31 -8.21 21.84 15.62
N ASN A 32 -7.38 21.35 14.72
CA ASN A 32 -7.84 21.03 13.38
C ASN A 32 -9.00 20.02 13.43
N PRO A 33 -10.02 20.15 12.57
CA PRO A 33 -10.99 19.08 12.38
C PRO A 33 -10.27 17.81 11.93
N VAL A 34 -10.82 16.67 12.33
CA VAL A 34 -10.24 15.35 12.02
C VAL A 34 -10.87 14.78 10.75
N LEU A 35 -10.06 14.43 9.76
CA LEU A 35 -10.46 13.64 8.61
C LEU A 35 -10.12 12.18 8.88
N LYS A 36 -11.15 11.34 9.00
CA LYS A 36 -10.98 9.90 9.20
C LYS A 36 -10.83 9.20 7.86
N ILE A 37 -9.81 8.33 7.74
CA ILE A 37 -9.60 7.42 6.60
C ILE A 37 -9.56 6.00 7.13
N GLY A 38 -10.29 5.08 6.49
CA GLY A 38 -10.39 3.70 6.92
C GLY A 38 -9.29 2.81 6.33
N PHE A 39 -8.97 1.75 7.05
CA PHE A 39 -8.29 0.57 6.53
C PHE A 39 -9.07 -0.68 6.94
N VAL A 40 -9.38 -1.54 5.98
CA VAL A 40 -9.92 -2.89 6.20
C VAL A 40 -9.01 -3.86 5.45
N GLY A 41 -8.42 -4.84 6.14
CA GLY A 41 -7.54 -5.79 5.50
C GLY A 41 -6.81 -6.69 6.47
N VAL A 42 -6.04 -7.65 5.96
CA VAL A 42 -5.38 -8.70 6.72
C VAL A 42 -4.15 -8.17 7.46
N THR A 43 -4.19 -8.16 8.81
CA THR A 43 -3.04 -7.78 9.66
C THR A 43 -2.59 -8.89 10.59
N SER A 44 -3.17 -10.08 10.46
CA SER A 44 -2.80 -11.28 11.22
C SER A 44 -2.67 -12.51 10.30
N GLY A 45 -2.03 -13.58 10.80
CA GLY A 45 -1.80 -14.81 10.03
C GLY A 45 -0.70 -14.72 8.97
N PRO A 46 -0.58 -15.73 8.07
CA PRO A 46 0.53 -15.84 7.09
C PRO A 46 0.63 -14.69 6.08
N ALA A 47 -0.49 -14.01 5.79
CA ALA A 47 -0.57 -12.88 4.88
C ALA A 47 -0.49 -11.50 5.60
N ALA A 48 -0.23 -11.49 6.91
CA ALA A 48 -0.23 -10.28 7.74
C ALA A 48 0.64 -9.15 7.20
N ALA A 49 1.76 -9.46 6.56
CA ALA A 49 2.68 -8.47 6.01
C ALA A 49 2.00 -7.54 5.00
N TRP A 50 1.05 -8.02 4.21
CA TRP A 50 0.33 -7.21 3.21
C TRP A 50 -0.48 -6.09 3.85
N GLY A 51 -1.28 -6.39 4.88
CA GLY A 51 -2.09 -5.39 5.55
C GLY A 51 -1.31 -4.57 6.57
N THR A 52 -0.37 -5.19 7.27
CA THR A 52 0.50 -4.48 8.22
C THR A 52 1.32 -3.40 7.52
N SER A 53 1.84 -3.68 6.31
CA SER A 53 2.56 -2.67 5.51
C SER A 53 1.66 -1.50 5.09
N ASN A 54 0.38 -1.75 4.76
CA ASN A 54 -0.60 -0.67 4.52
C ASN A 54 -0.80 0.19 5.77
N VAL A 55 -1.15 -0.44 6.90
CA VAL A 55 -1.42 0.27 8.17
C VAL A 55 -0.22 1.12 8.56
N ARG A 56 0.99 0.54 8.56
CA ARG A 56 2.21 1.25 8.91
C ARG A 56 2.53 2.39 7.96
N SER A 57 2.34 2.20 6.65
CA SER A 57 2.52 3.26 5.65
C SER A 57 1.53 4.41 5.85
N MET A 58 0.24 4.10 6.06
CA MET A 58 -0.79 5.11 6.31
C MET A 58 -0.52 5.86 7.62
N GLN A 59 -0.15 5.17 8.70
CA GLN A 59 0.18 5.79 9.98
C GLN A 59 1.45 6.64 9.91
N THR A 60 2.43 6.27 9.10
CA THR A 60 3.64 7.08 8.89
C THR A 60 3.29 8.39 8.19
N LEU A 61 2.50 8.34 7.10
CA LEU A 61 2.04 9.56 6.40
C LEU A 61 1.18 10.43 7.31
N GLN A 62 0.23 9.82 8.04
CA GLN A 62 -0.58 10.52 9.03
C GLN A 62 0.28 11.31 10.02
N ASP A 63 1.27 10.67 10.62
CA ASP A 63 2.12 11.30 11.61
C ASP A 63 2.99 12.42 11.00
N MET A 64 3.51 12.21 9.79
CA MET A 64 4.28 13.23 9.08
C MET A 64 3.43 14.46 8.78
N TRP A 65 2.21 14.28 8.28
CA TRP A 65 1.31 15.40 7.96
C TRP A 65 0.80 16.11 9.21
N ASN A 66 0.37 15.38 10.23
CA ASN A 66 -0.12 15.97 11.48
C ASN A 66 1.00 16.73 12.20
N ALA A 67 2.24 16.22 12.21
CA ALA A 67 3.40 16.92 12.74
C ALA A 67 3.76 18.20 11.96
N ALA A 68 3.42 18.24 10.66
CA ALA A 68 3.59 19.43 9.83
C ALA A 68 2.45 20.45 9.98
N GLY A 69 1.49 20.19 10.86
CA GLY A 69 0.34 21.08 11.14
C GLY A 69 -0.96 20.68 10.47
N GLY A 70 -1.01 19.49 9.87
CA GLY A 70 -2.17 18.94 9.20
C GLY A 70 -2.14 19.10 7.67
N VAL A 71 -3.22 18.65 7.02
CA VAL A 71 -3.41 18.68 5.57
C VAL A 71 -4.43 19.72 5.19
N LYS A 72 -4.05 20.67 4.34
CA LYS A 72 -4.97 21.71 3.85
C LYS A 72 -5.83 21.16 2.72
N ILE A 73 -7.16 21.20 2.88
CA ILE A 73 -8.15 20.84 1.86
C ILE A 73 -9.16 21.99 1.76
N GLY A 74 -9.17 22.67 0.62
CA GLY A 74 -9.92 23.91 0.47
C GLY A 74 -9.47 24.98 1.46
N ASP A 75 -10.40 25.52 2.22
CA ASP A 75 -10.14 26.59 3.23
C ASP A 75 -9.82 26.04 4.63
N LYS A 76 -9.89 24.71 4.83
CA LYS A 76 -9.69 24.07 6.13
C LYS A 76 -8.40 23.26 6.15
N THR A 77 -7.80 23.17 7.33
CA THR A 77 -6.70 22.24 7.61
C THR A 77 -7.23 21.11 8.49
N TYR A 78 -6.90 19.87 8.13
CA TYR A 78 -7.38 18.67 8.81
C TYR A 78 -6.21 17.89 9.41
N ASP A 79 -6.42 17.37 10.61
CA ASP A 79 -5.59 16.28 11.11
C ASP A 79 -6.13 14.96 10.54
N ILE A 80 -5.22 14.11 10.06
CA ILE A 80 -5.59 12.80 9.50
C ILE A 80 -5.65 11.80 10.64
N ASN A 81 -6.68 10.93 10.63
CA ASN A 81 -6.82 9.83 11.57
C ASN A 81 -7.16 8.52 10.83
N VAL A 82 -6.24 7.58 10.86
CA VAL A 82 -6.40 6.27 10.22
C VAL A 82 -7.09 5.31 11.20
N ILE A 83 -8.26 4.82 10.81
CA ILE A 83 -9.05 3.83 11.55
C ILE A 83 -8.84 2.46 10.92
N THR A 84 -8.42 1.47 11.71
CA THR A 84 -8.04 0.15 11.18
C THR A 84 -8.99 -0.94 11.63
N PHE A 85 -9.14 -1.96 10.77
CA PHE A 85 -9.87 -3.19 11.06
C PHE A 85 -9.13 -4.38 10.44
N ASP A 86 -8.79 -5.39 11.26
CA ASP A 86 -8.20 -6.64 10.80
C ASP A 86 -9.31 -7.60 10.33
N ASP A 87 -9.34 -7.90 9.04
CA ASP A 87 -10.30 -8.86 8.47
C ASP A 87 -9.82 -10.31 8.54
N GLN A 88 -8.59 -10.57 9.00
CA GLN A 88 -8.00 -11.90 9.15
C GLN A 88 -8.09 -12.75 7.86
N LYS A 89 -8.19 -12.09 6.69
CA LYS A 89 -8.44 -12.73 5.39
C LYS A 89 -9.81 -13.44 5.31
N ASP A 90 -10.76 -13.12 6.20
CA ASP A 90 -12.13 -13.65 6.20
C ASP A 90 -13.07 -12.61 5.53
N PRO A 91 -13.76 -12.97 4.43
CA PRO A 91 -14.71 -12.07 3.77
C PRO A 91 -15.83 -11.57 4.66
N LYS A 92 -16.25 -12.36 5.66
CA LYS A 92 -17.29 -11.94 6.62
C LYS A 92 -16.77 -10.85 7.56
N LEU A 93 -15.52 -10.98 8.02
CA LEU A 93 -14.87 -9.94 8.82
C LEU A 93 -14.60 -8.69 7.98
N ALA A 94 -14.23 -8.84 6.71
CA ALA A 94 -14.09 -7.70 5.80
C ALA A 94 -15.40 -6.91 5.67
N ILE A 95 -16.55 -7.60 5.52
CA ILE A 95 -17.90 -6.98 5.53
C ILE A 95 -18.12 -6.20 6.83
N GLN A 96 -17.89 -6.82 8.00
CA GLN A 96 -18.03 -6.17 9.30
C GLN A 96 -17.13 -4.93 9.44
N GLY A 97 -15.89 -5.03 8.96
CA GLY A 97 -14.96 -3.90 8.90
C GLY A 97 -15.51 -2.75 8.07
N MET A 98 -16.04 -3.03 6.88
CA MET A 98 -16.61 -2.01 6.00
C MET A 98 -17.89 -1.38 6.59
N GLU A 99 -18.73 -2.18 7.25
CA GLU A 99 -19.91 -1.69 7.99
C GLU A 99 -19.51 -0.77 9.15
N LYS A 100 -18.44 -1.11 9.87
CA LYS A 100 -17.88 -0.23 10.90
C LYS A 100 -17.41 1.09 10.31
N MET A 101 -16.71 1.08 9.16
CA MET A 101 -16.30 2.32 8.49
C MET A 101 -17.51 3.19 8.13
N ALA A 102 -18.58 2.57 7.61
CA ALA A 102 -19.82 3.26 7.29
C ALA A 102 -20.47 3.90 8.54
N GLN A 103 -20.53 3.16 9.67
CA GLN A 103 -21.08 3.66 10.94
C GLN A 103 -20.27 4.85 11.49
N GLU A 104 -18.99 4.91 11.23
CA GLU A 104 -18.11 6.01 11.63
C GLU A 104 -18.11 7.20 10.64
N GLY A 105 -18.92 7.14 9.57
CA GLY A 105 -19.01 8.18 8.55
C GLY A 105 -17.75 8.27 7.68
N ILE A 106 -17.02 7.17 7.50
CA ILE A 106 -15.80 7.13 6.70
C ILE A 106 -16.17 6.80 5.25
N HIS A 107 -15.81 7.68 4.33
CA HIS A 107 -16.07 7.53 2.88
C HIS A 107 -14.90 7.00 2.07
N TYR A 108 -13.70 6.94 2.64
CA TYR A 108 -12.48 6.51 1.95
C TYR A 108 -11.78 5.43 2.76
N VAL A 109 -11.63 4.25 2.14
CA VAL A 109 -11.08 3.05 2.80
C VAL A 109 -9.99 2.45 1.94
N VAL A 110 -8.82 2.16 2.53
CA VAL A 110 -7.75 1.39 1.90
C VAL A 110 -7.96 -0.09 2.19
N GLY A 111 -7.74 -0.96 1.22
CA GLY A 111 -8.02 -2.40 1.31
C GLY A 111 -9.43 -2.78 0.82
N PRO A 112 -9.86 -4.05 0.95
CA PRO A 112 -9.11 -5.21 1.45
C PRO A 112 -7.89 -5.62 0.61
N ASN A 113 -7.09 -6.55 1.19
CA ASN A 113 -5.83 -6.98 0.56
C ASN A 113 -5.98 -8.25 -0.31
N VAL A 114 -7.15 -8.86 -0.37
CA VAL A 114 -7.39 -10.13 -1.09
C VAL A 114 -8.71 -10.09 -1.87
N ASP A 115 -8.78 -10.91 -2.92
CA ASP A 115 -9.87 -10.93 -3.89
C ASP A 115 -11.25 -11.15 -3.28
N ASP A 116 -11.38 -12.17 -2.43
CA ASP A 116 -12.66 -12.54 -1.79
C ASP A 116 -13.16 -11.45 -0.84
N GLY A 117 -12.27 -10.85 -0.05
CA GLY A 117 -12.59 -9.73 0.83
C GLY A 117 -13.03 -8.50 0.03
N ALA A 118 -12.29 -8.15 -1.03
CA ALA A 118 -12.60 -7.02 -1.89
C ALA A 118 -13.94 -7.17 -2.63
N ALA A 119 -14.28 -8.38 -3.06
CA ALA A 119 -15.56 -8.68 -3.68
C ALA A 119 -16.71 -8.63 -2.65
N ALA A 120 -16.50 -9.18 -1.47
CA ALA A 120 -17.50 -9.25 -0.41
C ALA A 120 -17.93 -7.88 0.13
N VAL A 121 -17.00 -6.93 0.24
CA VAL A 121 -17.29 -5.58 0.76
C VAL A 121 -18.02 -4.69 -0.23
N ARG A 122 -18.01 -5.02 -1.54
CA ARG A 122 -18.56 -4.17 -2.59
C ARG A 122 -19.98 -3.70 -2.34
N PRO A 123 -20.97 -4.58 -2.00
CA PRO A 123 -22.34 -4.14 -1.76
C PRO A 123 -22.47 -3.15 -0.61
N VAL A 124 -21.68 -3.33 0.45
CA VAL A 124 -21.65 -2.42 1.62
C VAL A 124 -21.06 -1.08 1.23
N ALA A 125 -19.95 -1.07 0.50
CA ALA A 125 -19.29 0.14 0.04
C ALA A 125 -20.18 0.96 -0.89
N GLU A 126 -20.86 0.31 -1.86
CA GLU A 126 -21.78 0.96 -2.80
C GLU A 126 -23.00 1.55 -2.07
N LYS A 127 -23.62 0.80 -1.14
CA LYS A 127 -24.77 1.24 -0.35
C LYS A 127 -24.46 2.46 0.51
N ASN A 128 -23.25 2.54 1.06
CA ASN A 128 -22.87 3.58 2.03
C ASN A 128 -21.99 4.68 1.42
N ASN A 129 -21.89 4.77 0.11
CA ASN A 129 -21.06 5.76 -0.59
C ASN A 129 -19.60 5.76 -0.07
N ILE A 130 -18.98 4.58 -0.01
CA ILE A 130 -17.57 4.42 0.35
C ILE A 130 -16.79 4.11 -0.92
N ILE A 131 -15.75 4.87 -1.22
CA ILE A 131 -14.70 4.50 -2.17
C ILE A 131 -13.66 3.68 -1.42
N TYR A 132 -13.32 2.51 -1.97
CA TYR A 132 -12.30 1.67 -1.37
C TYR A 132 -11.18 1.35 -2.37
N PHE A 133 -9.98 1.19 -1.84
CA PHE A 133 -8.75 0.99 -2.61
C PHE A 133 -8.21 -0.41 -2.31
N PRO A 134 -8.79 -1.46 -2.91
CA PRO A 134 -8.35 -2.82 -2.65
C PRO A 134 -7.05 -3.15 -3.37
N TYR A 135 -6.37 -4.17 -2.86
CA TYR A 135 -5.21 -4.80 -3.45
C TYR A 135 -5.64 -6.19 -3.95
N ALA A 136 -6.55 -6.19 -4.91
CA ALA A 136 -7.23 -7.37 -5.44
C ALA A 136 -7.27 -7.32 -6.98
N PHE A 137 -7.25 -8.47 -7.64
CA PHE A 137 -7.00 -8.53 -9.08
C PHE A 137 -8.21 -8.74 -9.98
N PRO A 138 -9.39 -9.24 -9.53
CA PRO A 138 -10.51 -9.43 -10.44
C PRO A 138 -10.93 -8.14 -11.13
N LYS A 139 -10.79 -8.08 -12.46
CA LYS A 139 -11.13 -6.90 -13.27
C LYS A 139 -12.58 -6.46 -13.08
N SER A 140 -13.48 -7.40 -12.79
CA SER A 140 -14.90 -7.14 -12.53
C SER A 140 -15.16 -6.19 -11.37
N LEU A 141 -14.22 -6.08 -10.39
CA LEU A 141 -14.31 -5.12 -9.30
C LEU A 141 -14.26 -3.67 -9.79
N TYR A 142 -13.54 -3.41 -10.87
CA TYR A 142 -13.20 -2.08 -11.36
C TYR A 142 -13.93 -1.70 -12.64
N GLN A 143 -14.62 -2.65 -13.29
CA GLN A 143 -15.35 -2.44 -14.54
C GLN A 143 -16.72 -1.77 -14.32
N LYS A 144 -17.30 -1.23 -15.39
CA LYS A 144 -18.68 -0.73 -15.38
C LYS A 144 -19.70 -1.86 -15.18
N PRO A 145 -20.87 -1.60 -14.56
CA PRO A 145 -21.33 -0.31 -14.05
C PRO A 145 -20.42 0.19 -12.91
N ALA A 146 -20.27 1.51 -12.79
CA ALA A 146 -19.25 2.14 -11.98
C ALA A 146 -19.18 1.55 -10.56
N SER A 147 -18.11 0.85 -10.27
CA SER A 147 -17.79 0.39 -8.93
C SER A 147 -17.18 1.54 -8.09
N ASN A 148 -17.32 1.43 -6.78
CA ASN A 148 -16.60 2.28 -5.84
C ASN A 148 -15.17 1.77 -5.56
N ALA A 149 -14.75 0.67 -6.21
CA ALA A 149 -13.40 0.14 -6.09
C ALA A 149 -12.41 0.87 -6.99
N VAL A 150 -11.23 1.13 -6.48
CA VAL A 150 -10.08 1.67 -7.22
C VAL A 150 -8.87 0.79 -6.91
N LEU A 151 -8.30 0.13 -7.91
CA LEU A 151 -7.14 -0.74 -7.71
C LEU A 151 -5.96 0.04 -7.12
N GLY A 152 -5.53 -0.34 -5.92
CA GLY A 152 -4.52 0.38 -5.13
C GLY A 152 -3.07 0.09 -5.52
N MET A 153 -2.85 -0.75 -6.55
CA MET A 153 -1.51 -1.22 -6.91
C MET A 153 -1.40 -1.60 -8.40
N ILE A 154 -0.24 -2.12 -8.79
CA ILE A 154 -0.05 -2.80 -10.06
C ILE A 154 -0.69 -4.18 -9.97
N ALA A 155 -1.47 -4.54 -10.98
CA ALA A 155 -2.05 -5.87 -11.05
C ALA A 155 -1.05 -6.91 -11.59
N ASN A 156 -1.26 -8.16 -11.21
CA ASN A 156 -0.48 -9.30 -11.69
C ASN A 156 -0.52 -9.43 -13.23
N TYR A 157 -1.66 -9.14 -13.86
CA TYR A 157 -1.80 -9.11 -15.33
C TYR A 157 -1.06 -7.94 -16.00
N GLN A 158 -0.41 -7.06 -15.22
CA GLN A 158 0.49 -6.02 -15.67
C GLN A 158 1.95 -6.39 -15.31
N SER A 159 2.22 -6.77 -14.07
CA SER A 159 3.56 -7.12 -13.60
C SER A 159 4.07 -8.43 -14.18
N GLY A 160 3.24 -9.47 -14.24
CA GLY A 160 3.60 -10.78 -14.79
C GLY A 160 4.10 -10.69 -16.23
N PRO A 161 3.33 -10.13 -17.19
CA PRO A 161 3.79 -9.94 -18.56
C PRO A 161 5.10 -9.17 -18.68
N ALA A 162 5.29 -8.13 -17.87
CA ALA A 162 6.50 -7.31 -17.87
C ALA A 162 7.72 -8.10 -17.37
N ILE A 163 7.57 -8.84 -16.25
CA ILE A 163 8.62 -9.72 -15.70
C ILE A 163 8.99 -10.79 -16.72
N TYR A 164 8.00 -11.51 -17.26
CA TYR A 164 8.27 -12.63 -18.18
C TYR A 164 8.89 -12.15 -19.48
N LYS A 165 8.45 -11.01 -20.02
CA LYS A 165 9.05 -10.40 -21.20
C LYS A 165 10.51 -10.03 -20.93
N TYR A 166 10.79 -9.37 -19.81
CA TYR A 166 12.16 -9.02 -19.44
C TYR A 166 13.06 -10.26 -19.32
N LEU A 167 12.58 -11.32 -18.66
CA LEU A 167 13.34 -12.54 -18.46
C LEU A 167 13.55 -13.32 -19.76
N LYS A 168 12.54 -13.34 -20.64
CA LYS A 168 12.68 -13.90 -22.00
C LYS A 168 13.76 -13.17 -22.79
N ASP A 169 13.68 -11.83 -22.83
CA ASP A 169 14.51 -11.02 -23.71
C ASP A 169 15.97 -10.88 -23.18
N ASN A 170 16.16 -10.84 -21.86
CA ASN A 170 17.44 -10.55 -21.25
C ASN A 170 18.13 -11.74 -20.56
N LYS A 171 17.38 -12.77 -20.17
CA LYS A 171 17.90 -13.96 -19.47
C LYS A 171 17.71 -15.25 -20.28
N GLY A 172 17.07 -15.15 -21.46
CA GLY A 172 16.89 -16.30 -22.37
C GLY A 172 15.87 -17.34 -21.90
N VAL A 173 14.94 -16.99 -21.02
CA VAL A 173 13.86 -17.86 -20.53
C VAL A 173 13.00 -18.33 -21.70
N LYS A 174 12.76 -19.65 -21.80
CA LYS A 174 11.93 -20.31 -22.83
C LYS A 174 10.82 -21.14 -22.24
N SER A 175 11.01 -21.66 -21.03
CA SER A 175 10.06 -22.53 -20.35
C SER A 175 9.74 -21.99 -18.96
N VAL A 176 8.48 -22.17 -18.53
CA VAL A 176 7.98 -21.66 -17.25
C VAL A 176 7.07 -22.67 -16.57
N ALA A 177 7.22 -22.81 -15.27
CA ALA A 177 6.29 -23.53 -14.41
C ALA A 177 5.68 -22.60 -13.38
N PHE A 178 4.45 -22.87 -12.98
CA PHE A 178 3.69 -22.11 -11.99
C PHE A 178 3.30 -23.02 -10.83
N VAL A 179 3.38 -22.50 -9.61
CA VAL A 179 2.83 -23.10 -8.40
C VAL A 179 2.12 -22.03 -7.59
N ALA A 180 0.98 -22.36 -6.98
CA ALA A 180 0.15 -21.42 -6.24
C ALA A 180 -0.44 -22.06 -4.99
N ALA A 181 -0.75 -21.26 -3.97
CA ALA A 181 -1.65 -21.72 -2.91
C ALA A 181 -3.05 -22.01 -3.49
N ASN A 182 -3.73 -23.00 -2.91
CA ASN A 182 -5.10 -23.38 -3.33
C ASN A 182 -6.14 -22.41 -2.74
N GLU A 183 -6.05 -21.14 -3.14
CA GLU A 183 -6.94 -20.05 -2.72
C GLU A 183 -7.23 -19.15 -3.92
N SER A 184 -8.33 -18.39 -3.86
CA SER A 184 -8.83 -17.60 -5.00
C SER A 184 -7.80 -16.63 -5.57
N ASP A 185 -7.11 -15.88 -4.71
CA ASP A 185 -6.14 -14.87 -5.12
C ASP A 185 -4.89 -15.46 -5.79
N PRO A 186 -4.13 -16.40 -5.18
CA PRO A 186 -3.02 -17.07 -5.84
C PRO A 186 -3.40 -17.80 -7.14
N LEU A 187 -4.58 -18.44 -7.18
CA LEU A 187 -5.07 -19.13 -8.37
C LEU A 187 -5.38 -18.14 -9.51
N SER A 188 -6.00 -17.00 -9.20
CA SER A 188 -6.27 -15.94 -10.16
C SER A 188 -4.96 -15.36 -10.73
N GLN A 189 -3.95 -15.16 -9.88
CA GLN A 189 -2.61 -14.70 -10.31
C GLN A 189 -1.92 -15.73 -11.21
N ARG A 190 -1.96 -17.00 -10.84
CA ARG A 190 -1.42 -18.10 -11.65
C ARG A 190 -2.06 -18.14 -13.03
N ASP A 191 -3.39 -18.11 -13.10
CA ASP A 191 -4.12 -18.21 -14.36
C ASP A 191 -3.79 -17.03 -15.28
N GLY A 192 -3.77 -15.81 -14.76
CA GLY A 192 -3.31 -14.63 -15.49
C GLY A 192 -1.84 -14.71 -15.94
N GLY A 193 -0.98 -15.26 -15.08
CA GLY A 193 0.44 -15.51 -15.40
C GLY A 193 0.62 -16.53 -16.52
N VAL A 194 -0.16 -17.61 -16.50
CA VAL A 194 -0.18 -18.64 -17.56
C VAL A 194 -0.61 -18.05 -18.91
N GLU A 195 -1.67 -17.23 -18.91
CA GLU A 195 -2.11 -16.53 -20.13
C GLU A 195 -1.02 -15.61 -20.67
N ALA A 196 -0.40 -14.82 -19.81
CA ALA A 196 0.68 -13.91 -20.16
C ALA A 196 1.91 -14.67 -20.74
N ALA A 197 2.32 -15.76 -20.11
CA ALA A 197 3.44 -16.58 -20.58
C ALA A 197 3.17 -17.17 -21.97
N LYS A 198 1.96 -17.70 -22.19
CA LYS A 198 1.55 -18.22 -23.49
C LYS A 198 1.50 -17.12 -24.56
N ALA A 199 0.97 -15.94 -24.25
CA ALA A 199 0.94 -14.78 -25.15
C ALA A 199 2.35 -14.33 -25.58
N LEU A 200 3.33 -14.48 -24.68
CA LEU A 200 4.74 -14.23 -24.98
C LEU A 200 5.43 -15.37 -25.72
N GLY A 201 4.75 -16.49 -25.97
CA GLY A 201 5.33 -17.68 -26.63
C GLY A 201 6.27 -18.48 -25.73
N LEU A 202 6.14 -18.38 -24.41
CA LEU A 202 6.85 -19.23 -23.47
C LEU A 202 6.16 -20.60 -23.37
N ASN A 203 6.97 -21.65 -23.21
CA ASN A 203 6.48 -23.01 -23.00
C ASN A 203 6.07 -23.20 -21.54
N VAL A 204 4.77 -23.28 -21.25
CA VAL A 204 4.25 -23.57 -19.90
C VAL A 204 4.32 -25.08 -19.67
N VAL A 205 5.26 -25.55 -18.85
CA VAL A 205 5.52 -26.98 -18.60
C VAL A 205 4.75 -27.54 -17.41
N ALA A 206 4.36 -26.69 -16.43
CA ALA A 206 3.50 -27.04 -15.30
C ALA A 206 2.72 -25.82 -14.85
N SER A 207 1.44 -26.01 -14.46
CA SER A 207 0.60 -24.90 -13.97
C SER A 207 -0.58 -25.32 -13.08
N GLN A 208 -0.71 -26.62 -12.80
CA GLN A 208 -1.86 -27.12 -12.03
C GLN A 208 -1.51 -27.49 -10.58
N ASP A 209 -0.22 -27.44 -10.25
CA ASP A 209 0.25 -27.81 -8.93
C ASP A 209 -0.09 -26.73 -7.90
N THR A 210 -0.69 -27.17 -6.78
CA THR A 210 -1.14 -26.28 -5.71
C THR A 210 -0.75 -26.84 -4.34
N TYR A 211 -0.70 -25.95 -3.35
CA TYR A 211 -0.46 -26.28 -1.95
C TYR A 211 -1.46 -25.60 -1.02
N ALA A 212 -1.67 -26.14 0.17
CA ALA A 212 -2.44 -25.49 1.23
C ALA A 212 -1.61 -24.35 1.85
N ASN A 213 -2.25 -23.23 2.22
CA ASN A 213 -1.53 -22.04 2.70
C ASN A 213 -0.78 -22.25 4.02
N ASP A 214 -1.17 -23.25 4.81
CA ASP A 214 -0.50 -23.70 6.04
C ASP A 214 0.58 -24.78 5.81
N THR A 215 0.90 -25.06 4.54
CA THR A 215 1.97 -26.02 4.16
C THR A 215 3.32 -25.54 4.69
N THR A 216 4.06 -26.43 5.33
CA THR A 216 5.41 -26.19 5.82
C THR A 216 6.48 -27.01 5.08
N ASP A 217 6.11 -28.13 4.43
CA ASP A 217 6.96 -28.95 3.55
C ASP A 217 6.46 -28.85 2.10
N PHE A 218 7.21 -28.14 1.28
CA PHE A 218 6.90 -27.94 -0.14
C PHE A 218 7.59 -28.96 -1.06
N THR A 219 8.37 -29.89 -0.52
CA THR A 219 9.06 -30.91 -1.30
C THR A 219 8.12 -31.75 -2.18
N PRO A 220 6.96 -32.22 -1.69
CA PRO A 220 6.06 -33.03 -2.50
C PRO A 220 5.50 -32.29 -3.72
N VAL A 221 5.11 -31.02 -3.58
CA VAL A 221 4.56 -30.24 -4.69
C VAL A 221 5.64 -29.79 -5.69
N LEU A 222 6.87 -29.51 -5.22
CA LEU A 222 7.93 -29.03 -6.09
C LEU A 222 8.71 -30.14 -6.79
N THR A 223 8.77 -31.36 -6.26
CA THR A 223 9.51 -32.49 -6.87
C THR A 223 9.11 -32.71 -8.33
N PRO A 224 7.84 -32.88 -8.71
CA PRO A 224 7.45 -33.07 -10.11
C PRO A 224 7.77 -31.85 -10.99
N ILE A 225 7.63 -30.63 -10.46
CA ILE A 225 7.91 -29.39 -11.17
C ILE A 225 9.41 -29.26 -11.48
N VAL A 226 10.27 -29.46 -10.48
CA VAL A 226 11.72 -29.38 -10.61
C VAL A 226 12.26 -30.43 -11.60
N ALA A 227 11.65 -31.64 -11.63
CA ALA A 227 12.02 -32.68 -12.58
C ALA A 227 11.80 -32.27 -14.05
N LEU A 228 10.90 -31.33 -14.35
CA LEU A 228 10.68 -30.77 -15.69
C LEU A 228 11.73 -29.75 -16.10
N LYS A 229 12.58 -29.31 -15.17
CA LYS A 229 13.66 -28.32 -15.35
C LYS A 229 13.20 -27.05 -16.08
N PRO A 230 12.16 -26.35 -15.61
CA PRO A 230 11.77 -25.09 -16.22
C PRO A 230 12.89 -24.05 -16.09
N ASP A 231 13.01 -23.14 -17.07
CA ASP A 231 13.94 -22.01 -16.96
C ASP A 231 13.48 -21.02 -15.87
N LEU A 232 12.17 -20.93 -15.65
CA LEU A 232 11.54 -20.06 -14.66
C LEU A 232 10.48 -20.83 -13.85
N LEU A 233 10.59 -20.75 -12.53
CA LEU A 233 9.53 -21.14 -11.57
C LEU A 233 8.85 -19.90 -11.02
N VAL A 234 7.54 -19.79 -11.23
CA VAL A 234 6.73 -18.70 -10.73
C VAL A 234 5.96 -19.12 -9.48
N LEU A 235 6.16 -18.42 -8.37
CA LEU A 235 5.45 -18.59 -7.13
C LEU A 235 4.27 -17.61 -7.12
N SER A 236 3.17 -17.99 -7.79
CA SER A 236 2.04 -17.08 -8.02
C SER A 236 1.31 -16.74 -6.73
N GLY A 237 1.17 -15.42 -6.46
CA GLY A 237 0.48 -14.92 -5.28
C GLY A 237 1.05 -15.42 -3.95
N VAL A 238 2.32 -15.76 -3.91
CA VAL A 238 2.93 -16.34 -2.72
C VAL A 238 2.90 -15.39 -1.53
N ALA A 239 2.38 -15.89 -0.40
CA ALA A 239 2.43 -15.15 0.86
C ALA A 239 3.89 -14.96 1.32
N PRO A 240 4.25 -13.79 1.89
CA PRO A 240 5.63 -13.50 2.29
C PRO A 240 6.26 -14.56 3.21
N ALA A 241 5.48 -15.15 4.11
CA ALA A 241 5.95 -16.23 5.00
C ALA A 241 6.28 -17.54 4.26
N ASN A 242 5.64 -17.82 3.12
CA ASN A 242 5.81 -19.06 2.36
C ASN A 242 6.91 -18.94 1.29
N ALA A 243 7.19 -17.74 0.80
CA ALA A 243 8.18 -17.52 -0.26
C ALA A 243 9.57 -18.13 0.08
N PRO A 244 10.18 -17.85 1.25
CA PRO A 244 11.49 -18.41 1.58
C PRO A 244 11.47 -19.95 1.70
N LEU A 245 10.37 -20.53 2.17
CA LEU A 245 10.23 -21.98 2.29
C LEU A 245 10.16 -22.65 0.93
N LEU A 246 9.39 -22.10 -0.01
CA LEU A 246 9.31 -22.59 -1.40
C LEU A 246 10.65 -22.44 -2.11
N ILE A 247 11.33 -21.29 -1.97
CA ILE A 247 12.65 -21.06 -2.56
C ILE A 247 13.64 -22.10 -2.03
N ARG A 248 13.70 -22.31 -0.71
CA ARG A 248 14.59 -23.29 -0.08
C ARG A 248 14.31 -24.69 -0.62
N ALA A 249 13.06 -25.14 -0.58
CA ALA A 249 12.67 -26.47 -1.06
C ALA A 249 13.04 -26.67 -2.54
N ALA A 250 12.82 -25.69 -3.41
CA ALA A 250 13.23 -25.75 -4.81
C ALA A 250 14.75 -25.91 -4.94
N ARG A 251 15.54 -25.12 -4.22
CA ARG A 251 17.01 -25.16 -4.26
C ARG A 251 17.56 -26.47 -3.69
N GLU A 252 17.01 -26.97 -2.60
CA GLU A 252 17.38 -28.26 -1.98
C GLU A 252 17.06 -29.45 -2.89
N LEU A 253 16.01 -29.35 -3.73
CA LEU A 253 15.72 -30.31 -4.81
C LEU A 253 16.65 -30.18 -6.02
N GLY A 254 17.62 -29.26 -6.00
CA GLY A 254 18.59 -29.04 -7.06
C GLY A 254 18.09 -28.12 -8.19
N TYR A 255 17.03 -27.38 -8.00
CA TYR A 255 16.56 -26.41 -8.99
C TYR A 255 17.54 -25.23 -9.10
N THR A 256 18.06 -25.00 -10.31
CA THR A 256 19.03 -23.92 -10.61
C THR A 256 18.46 -22.81 -11.49
N GLY A 257 17.21 -22.95 -11.96
CA GLY A 257 16.55 -21.95 -12.79
C GLY A 257 16.17 -20.70 -11.99
N LEU A 258 15.59 -19.72 -12.69
CA LEU A 258 15.09 -18.48 -12.08
C LEU A 258 13.81 -18.74 -11.27
N ILE A 259 13.64 -18.00 -10.18
CA ILE A 259 12.41 -18.02 -9.38
C ILE A 259 11.85 -16.61 -9.33
N SER A 260 10.55 -16.43 -9.58
CA SER A 260 9.90 -15.14 -9.50
C SER A 260 8.53 -15.21 -8.85
N THR A 261 8.01 -14.03 -8.48
CA THR A 261 6.61 -13.79 -8.15
C THR A 261 6.16 -12.46 -8.76
N GLU A 262 4.86 -12.31 -8.96
CA GLU A 262 4.25 -11.07 -9.45
C GLU A 262 3.90 -10.08 -8.33
N THR A 263 4.18 -10.45 -7.07
CA THR A 263 3.87 -9.65 -5.87
C THR A 263 5.13 -9.10 -5.23
N ALA A 264 4.97 -8.05 -4.42
CA ALA A 264 6.04 -7.53 -3.59
C ALA A 264 6.38 -8.52 -2.47
N GLN A 265 7.66 -8.59 -2.11
CA GLN A 265 8.17 -9.44 -1.05
C GLN A 265 9.05 -8.61 -0.10
N ASP A 266 9.40 -9.20 1.03
CA ASP A 266 10.22 -8.57 2.07
C ASP A 266 11.63 -9.17 2.09
N ALA A 267 12.65 -8.31 1.94
CA ALA A 267 14.05 -8.75 1.90
C ALA A 267 14.51 -9.34 3.24
N GLY A 268 14.01 -8.82 4.37
CA GLY A 268 14.32 -9.33 5.71
C GLY A 268 13.80 -10.75 5.89
N VAL A 269 12.54 -11.00 5.51
CA VAL A 269 11.90 -12.32 5.57
C VAL A 269 12.63 -13.33 4.67
N LEU A 270 13.02 -12.92 3.46
CA LEU A 270 13.81 -13.78 2.56
C LEU A 270 15.19 -14.10 3.15
N LYS A 271 15.86 -13.12 3.74
CA LYS A 271 17.17 -13.29 4.38
C LYS A 271 17.10 -14.27 5.54
N GLU A 272 16.12 -14.12 6.42
CA GLU A 272 15.95 -15.00 7.58
C GLU A 272 15.55 -16.41 7.19
N GLY A 273 14.63 -16.55 6.21
CA GLY A 273 14.03 -17.84 5.87
C GLY A 273 14.79 -18.65 4.80
N ALA A 274 15.47 -18.01 3.86
CA ALA A 274 16.17 -18.70 2.76
C ALA A 274 17.66 -18.30 2.61
N GLY A 275 18.07 -17.15 3.19
CA GLY A 275 19.46 -16.69 3.12
C GLY A 275 19.96 -16.56 1.68
N GLU A 276 21.15 -17.15 1.40
CA GLU A 276 21.77 -17.12 0.07
C GLU A 276 21.00 -17.92 -0.99
N LEU A 277 20.15 -18.88 -0.58
CA LEU A 277 19.30 -19.63 -1.51
C LEU A 277 18.27 -18.75 -2.21
N ALA A 278 17.96 -17.57 -1.65
CA ALA A 278 17.09 -16.59 -2.26
C ALA A 278 17.79 -15.72 -3.32
N ASN A 279 19.11 -15.77 -3.45
CA ASN A 279 19.82 -14.98 -4.47
C ASN A 279 19.28 -15.31 -5.87
N GLY A 280 18.98 -14.26 -6.65
CA GLY A 280 18.34 -14.37 -7.96
C GLY A 280 16.81 -14.46 -7.93
N PHE A 281 16.16 -14.39 -6.73
CA PHE A 281 14.71 -14.33 -6.65
C PHE A 281 14.20 -12.96 -7.12
N ILE A 282 13.15 -12.98 -7.95
CA ILE A 282 12.63 -11.80 -8.64
C ILE A 282 11.23 -11.47 -8.13
N SER A 283 11.01 -10.22 -7.74
CA SER A 283 9.72 -9.73 -7.24
C SER A 283 9.45 -8.28 -7.66
N VAL A 284 8.26 -7.79 -7.36
CA VAL A 284 7.88 -6.40 -7.60
C VAL A 284 8.42 -5.52 -6.48
N GLY A 285 9.03 -4.40 -6.85
CA GLY A 285 9.44 -3.33 -5.94
C GLY A 285 8.53 -2.11 -6.02
N GLY A 286 9.03 -0.96 -5.56
CA GLY A 286 8.25 0.27 -5.57
C GLY A 286 9.07 1.55 -5.37
N ALA A 287 8.40 2.60 -4.91
CA ALA A 287 8.92 3.97 -4.90
C ALA A 287 10.17 4.19 -4.04
N SER A 288 10.48 3.31 -3.07
CA SER A 288 11.69 3.43 -2.24
C SER A 288 12.96 2.93 -2.93
N THR A 289 12.84 2.34 -4.13
CA THR A 289 13.97 1.95 -4.97
C THR A 289 14.95 3.14 -5.12
N PRO A 290 16.25 2.99 -4.78
CA PRO A 290 17.19 4.11 -4.68
C PRO A 290 17.33 4.94 -5.96
N GLU A 291 17.20 4.30 -7.12
CA GLU A 291 17.31 4.91 -8.43
C GLU A 291 16.21 5.94 -8.70
N ILE A 292 15.02 5.74 -8.12
CA ILE A 292 13.83 6.58 -8.39
C ILE A 292 13.31 7.33 -7.16
N ALA A 293 13.72 6.96 -5.94
CA ALA A 293 13.21 7.55 -4.70
C ALA A 293 13.55 9.04 -4.56
N SER A 294 12.55 9.88 -4.33
CA SER A 294 12.71 11.29 -3.97
C SER A 294 13.26 11.46 -2.54
N ASP A 295 13.61 12.70 -2.17
CA ASP A 295 13.96 12.99 -0.78
C ASP A 295 12.76 12.85 0.16
N GLN A 296 11.53 13.10 -0.31
CA GLN A 296 10.32 12.85 0.47
C GLN A 296 10.10 11.35 0.70
N MET A 297 10.36 10.50 -0.31
CA MET A 297 10.31 9.05 -0.11
C MET A 297 11.36 8.57 0.89
N LYS A 298 12.58 9.09 0.83
CA LYS A 298 13.64 8.79 1.82
C LYS A 298 13.23 9.23 3.22
N ALA A 299 12.63 10.41 3.37
CA ALA A 299 12.12 10.91 4.65
C ALA A 299 10.99 10.01 5.19
N PHE A 300 10.10 9.54 4.31
CA PHE A 300 9.05 8.58 4.66
C PHE A 300 9.65 7.26 5.19
N VAL A 301 10.61 6.67 4.46
CA VAL A 301 11.32 5.44 4.89
C VAL A 301 11.98 5.63 6.25
N ALA A 302 12.65 6.78 6.46
CA ALA A 302 13.29 7.10 7.74
C ALA A 302 12.27 7.23 8.90
N ALA A 303 11.12 7.88 8.66
CA ALA A 303 10.04 8.02 9.63
C ALA A 303 9.40 6.67 9.96
N TYR A 304 9.15 5.85 8.95
CA TYR A 304 8.64 4.49 9.09
C TYR A 304 9.57 3.64 9.95
N THR A 305 10.87 3.59 9.60
CA THR A 305 11.89 2.83 10.32
C THR A 305 12.02 3.30 11.76
N LYS A 306 12.00 4.61 12.01
CA LYS A 306 12.02 5.16 13.36
C LYS A 306 10.85 4.69 14.22
N LYS A 307 9.66 4.55 13.63
CA LYS A 307 8.43 4.20 14.35
C LYS A 307 8.28 2.68 14.55
N PHE A 308 8.63 1.89 13.54
CA PHE A 308 8.32 0.46 13.48
C PHE A 308 9.54 -0.46 13.51
N GLY A 309 10.74 0.10 13.58
CA GLY A 309 12.02 -0.62 13.65
C GLY A 309 12.63 -0.82 12.26
N GLU A 310 12.11 -1.74 11.46
CA GLU A 310 12.60 -2.05 10.12
C GLU A 310 11.61 -1.61 9.06
N TYR A 311 12.12 -1.09 7.94
CA TYR A 311 11.28 -0.77 6.79
C TYR A 311 10.93 -2.07 6.06
N ASN A 312 9.65 -2.29 5.84
CA ASN A 312 9.15 -3.46 5.14
C ASN A 312 9.05 -3.15 3.64
N ASP A 313 9.72 -3.95 2.79
CA ASP A 313 9.73 -3.79 1.34
C ASP A 313 8.31 -3.87 0.72
N GLU A 314 7.39 -4.60 1.34
CA GLU A 314 5.96 -4.56 1.00
C GLU A 314 5.38 -3.15 1.02
N SER A 315 5.89 -2.27 1.89
CA SER A 315 5.46 -0.88 1.99
C SER A 315 5.80 -0.03 0.77
N ASN A 316 6.68 -0.49 -0.12
CA ASN A 316 7.04 0.18 -1.36
C ASN A 316 5.85 0.46 -2.27
N THR A 317 4.85 -0.44 -2.26
CA THR A 317 3.64 -0.31 -3.07
C THR A 317 2.47 0.31 -2.29
N LYS A 318 2.60 0.43 -0.97
CA LYS A 318 1.50 0.78 -0.04
C LYS A 318 1.44 2.26 0.33
N VAL A 319 2.47 3.04 0.02
CA VAL A 319 2.53 4.48 0.34
C VAL A 319 1.51 5.30 -0.47
N TYR A 320 1.06 4.79 -1.63
CA TYR A 320 0.30 5.57 -2.59
C TYR A 320 -1.18 5.77 -2.24
N ALA A 321 -1.89 4.75 -1.76
CA ALA A 321 -3.35 4.83 -1.66
C ALA A 321 -3.83 6.02 -0.81
N LEU A 322 -3.26 6.22 0.38
CA LEU A 322 -3.59 7.36 1.24
C LEU A 322 -3.18 8.69 0.59
N GLN A 323 -2.01 8.76 -0.07
CA GLN A 323 -1.57 9.95 -0.80
C GLN A 323 -2.57 10.34 -1.89
N TYR A 324 -3.00 9.39 -2.73
CA TYR A 324 -3.99 9.64 -3.78
C TYR A 324 -5.33 10.11 -3.23
N ILE A 325 -5.80 9.54 -2.11
CA ILE A 325 -7.03 9.99 -1.46
C ILE A 325 -6.89 11.47 -1.10
N ILE A 326 -5.84 11.84 -0.39
CA ILE A 326 -5.63 13.20 0.09
C ILE A 326 -5.46 14.18 -1.08
N ASP A 327 -4.63 13.86 -2.07
CA ASP A 327 -4.40 14.76 -3.20
C ASP A 327 -5.66 14.94 -4.07
N THR A 328 -6.50 13.92 -4.17
CA THR A 328 -7.79 14.03 -4.89
C THR A 328 -8.75 14.94 -4.11
N LEU A 329 -8.81 14.83 -2.77
CA LEU A 329 -9.59 15.73 -1.93
C LEU A 329 -9.07 17.17 -1.94
N GLN A 330 -7.77 17.37 -2.09
CA GLN A 330 -7.17 18.70 -2.29
C GLN A 330 -7.53 19.29 -3.64
N ALA A 331 -7.59 18.47 -4.70
CA ALA A 331 -7.97 18.89 -6.03
C ALA A 331 -9.45 19.29 -6.12
N ASP A 332 -10.32 18.61 -5.39
CA ASP A 332 -11.74 18.97 -5.25
C ASP A 332 -12.21 18.80 -3.79
N PRO A 333 -12.24 19.88 -3.00
CA PRO A 333 -12.67 19.83 -1.60
C PRO A 333 -14.11 19.38 -1.39
N LYS A 334 -14.98 19.46 -2.40
CA LYS A 334 -16.37 18.97 -2.30
C LYS A 334 -16.42 17.44 -2.15
N ALA A 335 -15.40 16.77 -2.65
CA ALA A 335 -15.26 15.34 -2.55
C ALA A 335 -15.14 14.83 -1.10
N ILE A 336 -14.88 15.68 -0.09
CA ILE A 336 -14.89 15.25 1.32
C ILE A 336 -16.25 14.67 1.69
N ASP A 337 -17.33 15.33 1.27
CA ASP A 337 -18.71 14.98 1.62
C ASP A 337 -19.48 14.35 0.45
N ASP A 338 -18.92 14.36 -0.76
CA ASP A 338 -19.56 13.85 -1.98
C ASP A 338 -18.63 12.91 -2.77
N VAL A 339 -18.87 11.62 -2.60
CA VAL A 339 -18.14 10.56 -3.30
C VAL A 339 -18.35 10.60 -4.84
N ALA A 340 -19.45 11.17 -5.33
CA ALA A 340 -19.66 11.34 -6.76
C ALA A 340 -18.70 12.37 -7.36
N GLU A 341 -18.43 13.46 -6.64
CA GLU A 341 -17.41 14.45 -7.04
C GLU A 341 -15.99 13.82 -7.00
N PHE A 342 -15.67 12.97 -6.00
CA PHE A 342 -14.41 12.24 -6.01
C PHE A 342 -14.24 11.41 -7.28
N LYS A 343 -15.27 10.62 -7.66
CA LYS A 343 -15.23 9.78 -8.87
C LYS A 343 -15.07 10.61 -10.16
N LYS A 344 -15.68 11.78 -10.22
CA LYS A 344 -15.55 12.70 -11.35
C LYS A 344 -14.14 13.32 -11.42
N THR A 345 -13.62 13.71 -10.25
CA THR A 345 -12.26 14.27 -10.15
C THR A 345 -11.20 13.27 -10.62
N MET A 346 -11.35 11.97 -10.32
CA MET A 346 -10.42 10.93 -10.78
C MET A 346 -10.21 10.92 -12.30
N ASP A 347 -11.22 11.23 -13.09
CA ASP A 347 -11.13 11.15 -14.57
C ASP A 347 -10.14 12.16 -15.16
N GLY A 348 -9.98 13.34 -14.52
CA GLY A 348 -9.06 14.39 -14.94
C GLY A 348 -7.88 14.63 -13.99
N PHE A 349 -7.78 13.85 -12.92
CA PHE A 349 -6.80 14.07 -11.86
C PHE A 349 -5.35 13.97 -12.36
N SER A 350 -4.55 14.95 -11.94
CA SER A 350 -3.10 14.96 -12.14
C SER A 350 -2.44 15.82 -11.07
N ALA A 351 -1.61 15.21 -10.24
CA ALA A 351 -0.80 15.91 -9.23
C ALA A 351 0.68 15.54 -9.39
N ALA A 352 1.59 16.29 -8.80
CA ALA A 352 3.00 15.90 -8.75
C ALA A 352 3.16 14.63 -7.91
N ASN A 353 4.01 13.69 -8.35
CA ASN A 353 4.31 12.51 -7.55
C ASN A 353 5.39 12.85 -6.52
N PRO A 354 5.07 12.91 -5.22
CA PRO A 354 6.03 13.34 -4.20
C PRO A 354 7.11 12.29 -3.92
N PHE A 355 6.91 11.04 -4.32
CA PHE A 355 7.78 9.92 -3.97
C PHE A 355 8.85 9.62 -5.01
N LEU A 356 8.78 10.23 -6.20
CA LEU A 356 9.73 10.02 -7.28
C LEU A 356 10.64 11.22 -7.50
N LYS A 357 11.92 10.97 -7.86
CA LYS A 357 12.90 12.00 -8.19
C LYS A 357 12.54 12.80 -9.45
N ASP A 358 11.88 12.12 -10.42
CA ASP A 358 11.50 12.77 -11.66
C ASP A 358 10.46 13.86 -11.38
N PRO A 359 10.78 15.14 -11.61
CA PRO A 359 9.84 16.23 -11.36
C PRO A 359 8.63 16.21 -12.31
N ASN A 360 8.71 15.45 -13.40
CA ASN A 360 7.60 15.26 -14.32
C ASN A 360 6.70 14.10 -13.96
N ALA A 361 7.10 13.26 -12.98
CA ALA A 361 6.27 12.16 -12.51
C ALA A 361 4.97 12.67 -11.91
N LYS A 362 3.87 12.05 -12.31
CA LYS A 362 2.53 12.45 -11.88
C LYS A 362 1.81 11.31 -11.17
N LEU A 363 1.00 11.68 -10.19
CA LEU A 363 -0.08 10.86 -9.70
C LEU A 363 -1.27 11.05 -10.64
N THR A 364 -1.73 9.98 -11.28
CA THR A 364 -2.90 9.97 -12.17
C THR A 364 -3.68 8.69 -11.95
N TYR A 365 -4.96 8.69 -12.27
CA TYR A 365 -5.73 7.45 -12.33
C TYR A 365 -5.67 6.89 -13.75
N VAL A 366 -5.43 5.59 -13.84
CA VAL A 366 -5.34 4.81 -15.09
C VAL A 366 -6.38 3.67 -15.11
N GLY A 367 -6.31 2.77 -16.08
CA GLY A 367 -7.16 1.59 -16.17
C GLY A 367 -8.24 1.67 -17.24
N SER A 368 -8.26 2.71 -18.07
CA SER A 368 -9.26 2.84 -19.17
C SER A 368 -9.23 1.66 -20.12
N THR A 369 -8.06 1.12 -20.43
CA THR A 369 -7.88 -0.06 -21.28
C THR A 369 -8.37 -1.34 -20.60
N SER A 370 -8.04 -1.52 -19.32
CA SER A 370 -8.35 -2.75 -18.57
C SER A 370 -9.80 -2.80 -18.06
N PHE A 371 -10.38 -1.63 -17.70
CA PHE A 371 -11.67 -1.56 -17.00
C PHE A 371 -12.75 -0.74 -17.74
N GLY A 372 -12.40 -0.09 -18.86
CA GLY A 372 -13.28 0.87 -19.53
C GLY A 372 -13.49 2.18 -18.75
N GLN A 373 -12.72 2.39 -17.67
CA GLN A 373 -12.74 3.58 -16.80
C GLN A 373 -11.45 3.70 -15.98
N LYS A 374 -11.15 4.91 -15.51
CA LYS A 374 -9.96 5.17 -14.69
C LYS A 374 -10.22 4.73 -13.24
N ARG A 375 -9.88 3.50 -12.90
CA ARG A 375 -10.09 2.88 -11.58
C ARG A 375 -8.85 2.14 -11.07
N GLN A 376 -7.68 2.74 -11.34
CA GLN A 376 -6.39 2.24 -10.83
C GLN A 376 -5.45 3.40 -10.56
N LEU A 377 -4.63 3.28 -9.52
CA LEU A 377 -3.54 4.20 -9.24
C LEU A 377 -2.38 3.96 -10.21
N ALA A 378 -1.87 5.03 -10.85
CA ALA A 378 -0.64 4.95 -11.64
C ALA A 378 0.56 4.98 -10.69
N VAL A 379 1.00 3.81 -10.26
CA VAL A 379 2.19 3.65 -9.42
C VAL A 379 3.37 3.14 -10.28
N PRO A 380 4.64 3.43 -9.92
CA PRO A 380 5.78 2.92 -10.67
C PRO A 380 5.83 1.39 -10.58
N MET A 381 6.01 0.73 -11.74
CA MET A 381 6.27 -0.69 -11.81
C MET A 381 7.77 -0.93 -11.71
N VAL A 382 8.22 -1.40 -10.56
CA VAL A 382 9.61 -1.72 -10.30
C VAL A 382 9.75 -3.23 -10.20
N VAL A 383 10.71 -3.81 -10.89
CA VAL A 383 11.04 -5.23 -10.76
C VAL A 383 12.45 -5.34 -10.21
N ASN A 384 12.57 -6.08 -9.13
CA ASN A 384 13.79 -6.25 -8.36
C ASN A 384 14.25 -7.71 -8.36
N GLU A 385 15.55 -7.90 -8.21
CA GLU A 385 16.20 -9.18 -7.93
C GLU A 385 16.82 -9.14 -6.53
N TYR A 386 16.54 -10.16 -5.72
CA TYR A 386 17.15 -10.30 -4.40
C TYR A 386 18.61 -10.75 -4.54
N GLN A 387 19.53 -10.02 -3.89
CA GLN A 387 20.95 -10.31 -3.86
C GLN A 387 21.55 -9.92 -2.50
N ASP A 388 22.16 -10.88 -1.81
CA ASP A 388 22.96 -10.65 -0.58
C ASP A 388 22.20 -9.89 0.52
N GLY A 389 20.92 -10.20 0.71
CA GLY A 389 20.08 -9.62 1.78
C GLY A 389 19.34 -8.33 1.39
N ALA A 390 19.41 -7.91 0.13
CA ALA A 390 18.72 -6.71 -0.36
C ALA A 390 18.17 -6.90 -1.77
N PHE A 391 17.16 -6.11 -2.12
CA PHE A 391 16.69 -6.04 -3.50
C PHE A 391 17.52 -5.05 -4.32
N LYS A 392 17.83 -5.44 -5.57
CA LYS A 392 18.45 -4.61 -6.59
C LYS A 392 17.52 -4.49 -7.79
N THR A 393 17.38 -3.28 -8.32
CA THR A 393 16.50 -2.99 -9.44
C THR A 393 16.97 -3.66 -10.73
N LEU A 394 16.09 -4.41 -11.37
CA LEU A 394 16.29 -4.94 -12.73
C LEU A 394 15.77 -3.94 -13.77
N PHE A 395 14.55 -3.42 -13.57
CA PHE A 395 14.00 -2.37 -14.42
C PHE A 395 12.88 -1.61 -13.74
N VAL A 396 12.58 -0.43 -14.28
CA VAL A 396 11.45 0.41 -13.89
C VAL A 396 10.56 0.62 -15.11
N GLY A 397 9.28 0.41 -14.95
CA GLY A 397 8.25 0.63 -15.97
C GLY A 397 7.09 1.45 -15.44
N THR A 398 6.08 1.60 -16.27
CA THR A 398 4.81 2.27 -15.96
C THR A 398 3.64 1.33 -16.23
N VAL A 399 2.50 1.60 -15.61
CA VAL A 399 1.22 0.96 -15.91
C VAL A 399 0.32 1.94 -16.65
N ASP A 400 -0.47 1.41 -17.60
CA ASP A 400 -1.44 2.16 -18.41
C ASP A 400 -2.86 1.89 -17.94
#